data_d05b411566c09b861416fda4f02bb5a2
#
_entry.id   d05b411566c09b861416fda4f02bb5a2
#
_cell.length_a   1.000
_cell.length_b   1.000
_cell.length_c   1.000
_cell.angle_alpha   90.00
_cell.angle_beta   90.00
_cell.angle_gamma   90.00
#
_symmetry.space_group_name_H-M   'P 1'
#
loop_
_entity.id
_entity.type
_entity.pdbx_description
1 polymer ?
#
loop_
_entity_poly.entity_id
_entity_poly.type
_entity_poly.pdbx_seq_one_letter_code
_entity_poly.pdbx_strand_id
1 'polypeptide(L)'
;MLDFGKITIGNHVFLEPHVQLYTVNHPIHLEQRDADYEYTKPITIKDHVWIGGNSTVLPGVTIGENSIIGAGSVVTKDIPANVIAVGNPCRILRELTKEELGLS
;
A
#
# COMPACT_ATOMS: atom_id res chain seq x y z
N MET A 1 -6.24 -7.90 23.78
CA MET A 1 -4.98 -7.86 23.05
C MET A 1 -5.24 -7.41 21.62
N LEU A 2 -4.54 -6.39 21.18
CA LEU A 2 -4.66 -5.93 19.80
C LEU A 2 -3.85 -6.87 18.90
N ASP A 3 -4.54 -7.50 17.96
CA ASP A 3 -3.87 -8.23 16.89
C ASP A 3 -3.61 -7.26 15.75
N PHE A 4 -2.35 -6.99 15.52
CA PHE A 4 -1.97 -6.21 14.34
C PHE A 4 -1.90 -7.14 13.14
N GLY A 5 -2.49 -6.73 12.03
CA GLY A 5 -2.38 -7.47 10.79
C GLY A 5 -0.93 -7.62 10.34
N LYS A 6 -0.66 -8.69 9.62
CA LYS A 6 0.69 -8.97 9.15
C LYS A 6 1.10 -7.99 8.06
N ILE A 7 2.31 -7.46 8.16
CA ILE A 7 2.93 -6.66 7.11
C ILE A 7 4.10 -7.46 6.56
N THR A 8 4.07 -7.73 5.26
CA THR A 8 5.15 -8.42 4.56
C THR A 8 5.79 -7.44 3.58
N ILE A 9 7.08 -7.22 3.74
CA ILE A 9 7.83 -6.30 2.88
C ILE A 9 8.93 -7.11 2.21
N GLY A 10 8.98 -7.05 0.88
CA GLY A 10 9.96 -7.75 0.08
C GLY A 10 11.35 -7.14 0.16
N ASN A 11 12.20 -7.52 -0.80
CA ASN A 11 13.58 -7.06 -0.87
C ASN A 11 13.68 -5.77 -1.67
N HIS A 12 14.66 -4.92 -1.31
CA HIS A 12 14.96 -3.67 -2.02
C HIS A 12 13.76 -2.73 -2.11
N VAL A 13 12.96 -2.66 -1.04
CA VAL A 13 11.82 -1.75 -0.95
C VAL A 13 12.29 -0.42 -0.37
N PHE A 14 11.85 0.69 -0.99
CA PHE A 14 12.09 2.02 -0.48
C PHE A 14 10.80 2.58 0.10
N LEU A 15 10.81 2.85 1.41
CA LEU A 15 9.74 3.57 2.09
C LEU A 15 10.28 4.94 2.49
N GLU A 16 9.82 5.98 1.81
CA GLU A 16 10.26 7.33 2.10
C GLU A 16 9.67 7.82 3.44
N PRO A 17 10.14 8.96 3.99
CA PRO A 17 9.67 9.43 5.29
C PRO A 17 8.15 9.56 5.39
N HIS A 18 7.64 9.20 6.58
CA HIS A 18 6.22 9.32 6.92
C HIS A 18 5.27 8.45 6.10
N VAL A 19 5.75 7.36 5.53
CA VAL A 19 4.88 6.34 4.95
C VAL A 19 4.19 5.60 6.09
N GLN A 20 2.87 5.43 5.96
CA GLN A 20 2.04 4.76 6.95
C GLN A 20 1.41 3.50 6.35
N LEU A 21 1.54 2.39 7.08
CA LEU A 21 0.99 1.10 6.67
C LEU A 21 -0.04 0.69 7.71
N TYR A 22 -1.33 0.78 7.36
CA TYR A 22 -2.42 0.50 8.28
C TYR A 22 -3.00 -0.88 8.03
N THR A 23 -2.94 -1.74 9.04
CA THR A 23 -3.53 -3.08 8.96
C THR A 23 -4.82 -3.20 9.75
N VAL A 24 -5.12 -2.23 10.60
CA VAL A 24 -6.32 -2.22 11.46
C VAL A 24 -7.40 -1.37 10.83
N ASN A 25 -8.61 -1.87 10.86
CA ASN A 25 -9.78 -1.15 10.38
C ASN A 25 -10.94 -1.32 11.36
N HIS A 26 -11.93 -0.45 11.24
CA HIS A 26 -13.14 -0.49 12.04
C HIS A 26 -14.36 -0.70 11.14
N PRO A 27 -15.41 -1.40 11.62
CA PRO A 27 -16.62 -1.55 10.83
C PRO A 27 -17.28 -0.21 10.55
N ILE A 28 -17.90 -0.10 9.39
CA ILE A 28 -18.71 1.07 9.04
C ILE A 28 -20.00 1.09 9.83
N HIS A 29 -20.53 -0.10 10.15
CA HIS A 29 -21.76 -0.23 10.90
C HIS A 29 -21.61 0.36 12.31
N LEU A 30 -22.48 1.30 12.67
CA LEU A 30 -22.36 2.10 13.88
C LEU A 30 -22.31 1.25 15.16
N GLU A 31 -23.20 0.27 15.31
CA GLU A 31 -23.23 -0.56 16.50
C GLU A 31 -21.95 -1.37 16.69
N GLN A 32 -21.42 -1.91 15.61
CA GLN A 32 -20.17 -2.65 15.67
C GLN A 32 -19.00 -1.75 15.97
N ARG A 33 -18.98 -0.55 15.40
CA ARG A 33 -17.94 0.45 15.66
C ARG A 33 -17.98 0.92 17.12
N ASP A 34 -19.17 1.19 17.65
CA ASP A 34 -19.35 1.60 19.03
C ASP A 34 -19.02 0.49 20.03
N ALA A 35 -19.13 -0.76 19.63
CA ALA A 35 -18.73 -1.90 20.43
C ALA A 35 -17.22 -2.20 20.34
N ASP A 36 -16.44 -1.30 19.77
CA ASP A 36 -14.99 -1.43 19.60
C ASP A 36 -14.55 -2.66 18.79
N TYR A 37 -15.37 -3.12 17.87
CA TYR A 37 -14.93 -4.16 16.95
C TYR A 37 -13.82 -3.64 16.05
N GLU A 38 -12.79 -4.42 15.95
CA GLU A 38 -11.69 -4.18 15.03
C GLU A 38 -11.48 -5.41 14.17
N TYR A 39 -10.98 -5.21 12.97
CA TYR A 39 -10.50 -6.31 12.16
C TYR A 39 -9.21 -5.90 11.46
N THR A 40 -8.38 -6.89 11.20
CA THR A 40 -7.10 -6.65 10.55
C THR A 40 -7.06 -7.35 9.21
N LYS A 41 -6.36 -6.73 8.26
CA LYS A 41 -6.06 -7.33 6.97
C LYS A 41 -4.59 -7.12 6.67
N PRO A 42 -3.93 -8.12 6.10
CA PRO A 42 -2.49 -8.01 5.84
C PRO A 42 -2.19 -7.01 4.73
N ILE A 43 -1.00 -6.42 4.81
CA ILE A 43 -0.43 -5.62 3.73
C ILE A 43 0.77 -6.38 3.20
N THR A 44 0.88 -6.46 1.88
CA THR A 44 2.01 -7.08 1.20
C THR A 44 2.62 -6.08 0.24
N ILE A 45 3.90 -5.79 0.44
CA ILE A 45 4.67 -4.92 -0.45
C ILE A 45 5.75 -5.78 -1.07
N LYS A 46 5.70 -5.95 -2.38
CA LYS A 46 6.58 -6.87 -3.08
C LYS A 46 7.93 -6.22 -3.39
N ASP A 47 8.82 -6.98 -4.01
CA ASP A 47 10.20 -6.57 -4.23
C ASP A 47 10.30 -5.30 -5.08
N HIS A 48 11.30 -4.48 -4.79
CA HIS A 48 11.63 -3.29 -5.57
C HIS A 48 10.54 -2.23 -5.63
N VAL A 49 9.57 -2.26 -4.71
CA VAL A 49 8.53 -1.22 -4.62
C VAL A 49 9.13 0.05 -4.00
N TRP A 50 8.74 1.18 -4.53
CA TRP A 50 9.10 2.48 -3.97
C TRP A 50 7.84 3.24 -3.61
N ILE A 51 7.69 3.60 -2.33
CA ILE A 51 6.54 4.36 -1.84
C ILE A 51 7.00 5.76 -1.44
N GLY A 52 6.51 6.76 -2.15
CA GLY A 52 6.82 8.16 -1.88
C GLY A 52 6.34 8.62 -0.52
N GLY A 53 6.99 9.64 0.03
CA GLY A 53 6.74 10.15 1.37
C GLY A 53 5.30 10.58 1.62
N ASN A 54 4.89 10.48 2.87
CA ASN A 54 3.53 10.84 3.33
C ASN A 54 2.41 10.04 2.66
N SER A 55 2.72 8.88 2.09
CA SER A 55 1.71 7.99 1.53
C SER A 55 1.14 7.10 2.62
N THR A 56 -0.10 6.68 2.44
CA THR A 56 -0.81 5.77 3.35
C THR A 56 -1.27 4.57 2.56
N VAL A 57 -0.97 3.38 3.07
CA VAL A 57 -1.45 2.11 2.51
C VAL A 57 -2.49 1.53 3.45
N LEU A 58 -3.68 1.25 2.93
CA LEU A 58 -4.80 0.78 3.72
C LEU A 58 -4.80 -0.74 3.89
N PRO A 59 -5.56 -1.25 4.88
CA PRO A 59 -5.58 -2.68 5.17
C PRO A 59 -5.95 -3.53 3.95
N GLY A 60 -5.27 -4.66 3.81
CA GLY A 60 -5.57 -5.64 2.78
C GLY A 60 -4.94 -5.39 1.42
N VAL A 61 -4.16 -4.31 1.28
CA VAL A 61 -3.58 -3.93 -0.01
C VAL A 61 -2.30 -4.73 -0.30
N THR A 62 -2.17 -5.18 -1.52
CA THR A 62 -0.93 -5.73 -2.08
C THR A 62 -0.41 -4.77 -3.13
N ILE A 63 0.85 -4.37 -3.00
CA ILE A 63 1.53 -3.56 -4.02
C ILE A 63 2.49 -4.46 -4.78
N GLY A 64 2.25 -4.58 -6.08
CA GLY A 64 3.01 -5.45 -6.96
C GLY A 64 4.46 -4.98 -7.18
N GLU A 65 5.31 -5.92 -7.54
CA GLU A 65 6.75 -5.69 -7.69
C GLU A 65 7.08 -4.57 -8.65
N ASN A 66 8.16 -3.88 -8.38
CA ASN A 66 8.72 -2.78 -9.16
C ASN A 66 7.85 -1.51 -9.21
N SER A 67 6.65 -1.53 -8.64
CA SER A 67 5.75 -0.39 -8.74
C SER A 67 6.21 0.78 -7.90
N ILE A 68 5.87 1.98 -8.35
CA ILE A 68 6.20 3.23 -7.69
C ILE A 68 4.91 3.92 -7.28
N ILE A 69 4.83 4.28 -6.02
CA ILE A 69 3.70 5.05 -5.48
C ILE A 69 4.17 6.49 -5.29
N GLY A 70 3.53 7.42 -5.95
CA GLY A 70 3.85 8.84 -5.81
C GLY A 70 3.57 9.37 -4.42
N ALA A 71 4.35 10.37 -3.99
CA ALA A 71 4.23 10.96 -2.66
C ALA A 71 2.82 11.45 -2.36
N GLY A 72 2.41 11.34 -1.10
CA GLY A 72 1.11 11.83 -0.65
C GLY A 72 -0.08 10.99 -1.13
N SER A 73 0.15 9.78 -1.60
CA SER A 73 -0.92 8.90 -2.10
C SER A 73 -1.64 8.18 -0.96
N VAL A 74 -2.90 7.84 -1.21
CA VAL A 74 -3.67 6.96 -0.33
C VAL A 74 -4.05 5.72 -1.14
N VAL A 75 -3.37 4.61 -0.85
CA VAL A 75 -3.53 3.36 -1.60
C VAL A 75 -4.66 2.56 -0.98
N THR A 76 -5.79 2.52 -1.67
CA THR A 76 -7.03 1.89 -1.18
C THR A 76 -7.31 0.54 -1.80
N LYS A 77 -6.62 0.20 -2.89
CA LYS A 77 -6.80 -1.05 -3.65
C LYS A 77 -5.45 -1.60 -4.06
N ASP A 78 -5.41 -2.87 -4.40
CA ASP A 78 -4.20 -3.50 -4.89
C ASP A 78 -3.63 -2.75 -6.10
N ILE A 79 -2.32 -2.66 -6.13
CA ILE A 79 -1.58 -2.05 -7.23
C ILE A 79 -0.85 -3.18 -7.97
N PRO A 80 -1.06 -3.29 -9.29
CA PRO A 80 -0.34 -4.32 -10.05
C PRO A 80 1.15 -4.04 -10.12
N ALA A 81 1.92 -5.02 -10.58
CA ALA A 81 3.34 -4.86 -10.78
C ALA A 81 3.65 -3.87 -11.93
N ASN A 82 4.82 -3.26 -11.88
CA ASN A 82 5.41 -2.52 -12.99
C ASN A 82 4.65 -1.27 -13.41
N VAL A 83 4.04 -0.57 -12.45
CA VAL A 83 3.29 0.66 -12.73
C VAL A 83 3.77 1.80 -11.83
N ILE A 84 3.43 3.02 -12.27
CA ILE A 84 3.46 4.19 -11.41
C ILE A 84 2.00 4.53 -11.06
N ALA A 85 1.72 4.67 -9.78
CA ALA A 85 0.40 5.03 -9.29
C ALA A 85 0.50 6.19 -8.33
N VAL A 86 -0.48 7.08 -8.31
CA VAL A 86 -0.43 8.27 -7.47
C VAL A 86 -1.84 8.79 -7.19
N GLY A 87 -1.96 9.51 -6.10
CA GLY A 87 -3.16 10.28 -5.78
C GLY A 87 -3.95 9.75 -4.60
N ASN A 88 -5.06 10.41 -4.33
CA ASN A 88 -6.02 10.02 -3.30
C ASN A 88 -7.43 10.08 -3.88
N PRO A 89 -8.08 8.95 -4.15
CA PRO A 89 -7.51 7.60 -4.05
C PRO A 89 -6.44 7.35 -5.11
N CYS A 90 -5.47 6.52 -4.77
CA CYS A 90 -4.36 6.22 -5.65
C CYS A 90 -4.85 5.52 -6.93
N ARG A 91 -4.37 5.98 -8.07
CA ARG A 91 -4.74 5.46 -9.40
C ARG A 91 -3.49 5.23 -10.21
N ILE A 92 -3.55 4.25 -11.09
CA ILE A 92 -2.45 3.99 -12.02
C ILE A 92 -2.30 5.17 -12.97
N LEU A 93 -1.09 5.74 -13.00
CA LEU A 93 -0.73 6.80 -13.91
C LEU A 93 -0.27 6.24 -15.24
N ARG A 94 0.63 5.26 -15.21
CA ARG A 94 1.13 4.57 -16.40
C ARG A 94 1.90 3.32 -16.03
N GLU A 95 2.18 2.50 -17.02
CA GLU A 95 3.09 1.38 -16.87
C GLU A 95 4.55 1.84 -16.96
N LEU A 96 5.43 1.14 -16.29
CA LEU A 96 6.87 1.34 -16.44
C LEU A 96 7.33 0.79 -17.78
N THR A 97 8.26 1.48 -18.41
CA THR A 97 8.83 1.05 -19.68
C THR A 97 9.85 -0.07 -19.45
N LYS A 98 10.18 -0.80 -20.51
CA LYS A 98 11.23 -1.82 -20.45
C LYS A 98 12.56 -1.22 -19.99
N GLU A 99 12.88 -0.04 -20.49
CA GLU A 99 14.10 0.67 -20.11
C GLU A 99 14.10 0.99 -18.61
N GLU A 100 12.98 1.51 -18.08
CA GLU A 100 12.85 1.82 -16.66
C GLU A 100 12.95 0.57 -15.78
N LEU A 101 12.53 -0.57 -16.30
CA LEU A 101 12.64 -1.86 -15.62
C LEU A 101 14.02 -2.53 -15.78
N GLY A 102 14.95 -1.90 -16.50
CA GLY A 102 16.25 -2.49 -16.78
C GLY A 102 16.22 -3.59 -17.83
N LEU A 103 15.16 -3.67 -18.60
CA LEU A 103 15.02 -4.63 -19.72
C LEU A 103 15.33 -3.92 -21.02
N SER A 104 16.23 -4.48 -21.78
CA SER A 104 16.62 -3.89 -23.07
C SER A 104 15.87 -4.51 -24.23
#